data_7e8ec3e81b11224f5d9bc5dd96101422
#
_entry.id   7e8ec3e81b11224f5d9bc5dd96101422
#
_cell.length_a   1.000
_cell.length_b   1.000
_cell.length_c   1.000
_cell.angle_alpha   90.00
_cell.angle_beta   90.00
_cell.angle_gamma   90.00
#
_symmetry.space_group_name_H-M   'P 1'
#
loop_
_entity.id
_entity.type
_entity.pdbx_description
1 polymer ?
#
loop_
_entity_poly.entity_id
_entity_poly.type
_entity_poly.pdbx_seq_one_letter_code
_entity_poly.pdbx_strand_id
1 'polypeptide(L)'
;MLEAKNIEKSFGKLKVLNKINLTVEKGERVVIIGPSGSGKSTLLRCLNLLEKPNKGEVIYNGKVITDNNKLEMRKKIGMVFQSFNLFKNLTVLENLTLAPIKEKVLTEKEAHKKAIELLKEISLYDKRDTYPKNLSGGQQQRVAIARSLMMNPDIILFDEPTSALDPEMIEDVLILMKRVATEGMTMIVVTHELDIAKDIATKVLFVDKGEILEEGTPNEIFNHPKTERLKEFLSKIK
;
A
#
# COMPACT_ATOMS: atom_id res chain seq x y z
N MET A 1 3.69 15.22 4.33
CA MET A 1 2.77 14.40 5.13
C MET A 1 3.45 13.18 5.72
N LEU A 2 4.10 12.32 4.94
CA LEU A 2 4.94 11.20 5.40
C LEU A 2 6.37 11.36 4.88
N GLU A 3 7.37 11.24 5.75
CA GLU A 3 8.78 11.39 5.40
C GLU A 3 9.56 10.18 5.92
N ALA A 4 10.49 9.69 5.13
CA ALA A 4 11.53 8.75 5.52
C ALA A 4 12.88 9.47 5.42
N LYS A 5 13.68 9.48 6.49
CA LYS A 5 14.98 10.15 6.53
C LYS A 5 16.08 9.14 6.81
N ASN A 6 16.99 8.97 5.85
CA ASN A 6 18.17 8.11 5.95
C ASN A 6 17.85 6.70 6.44
N ILE A 7 16.77 6.09 5.94
CA ILE A 7 16.34 4.74 6.34
C ILE A 7 17.38 3.71 5.88
N GLU A 8 17.95 3.00 6.84
CA GLU A 8 18.78 1.81 6.60
C GLU A 8 18.14 0.59 7.25
N LYS A 9 18.11 -0.53 6.54
CA LYS A 9 17.63 -1.82 7.05
C LYS A 9 18.52 -2.95 6.61
N SER A 10 18.86 -3.82 7.56
CA SER A 10 19.59 -5.05 7.31
C SER A 10 18.91 -6.23 8.01
N PHE A 11 18.99 -7.41 7.43
CA PHE A 11 18.62 -8.68 8.03
C PHE A 11 19.90 -9.52 8.17
N GLY A 12 20.38 -9.65 9.39
CA GLY A 12 21.69 -10.21 9.63
C GLY A 12 22.78 -9.40 8.91
N LYS A 13 23.54 -10.07 8.03
CA LYS A 13 24.61 -9.43 7.23
C LYS A 13 24.12 -8.79 5.92
N LEU A 14 22.88 -9.08 5.51
CA LEU A 14 22.31 -8.56 4.25
C LEU A 14 21.75 -7.17 4.46
N LYS A 15 22.38 -6.15 3.85
CA LYS A 15 21.85 -4.80 3.80
C LYS A 15 20.79 -4.71 2.70
N VAL A 16 19.55 -4.42 3.07
CA VAL A 16 18.39 -4.38 2.17
C VAL A 16 18.00 -2.96 1.81
N LEU A 17 18.13 -1.99 2.74
CA LEU A 17 17.91 -0.57 2.45
C LEU A 17 19.15 0.23 2.87
N ASN A 18 19.52 1.18 2.01
CA ASN A 18 20.71 2.01 2.17
C ASN A 18 20.36 3.49 2.04
N LYS A 19 20.25 4.20 3.18
CA LYS A 19 20.03 5.65 3.27
C LYS A 19 18.87 6.17 2.41
N ILE A 20 17.74 5.46 2.41
CA ILE A 20 16.54 5.87 1.69
C ILE A 20 16.01 7.18 2.29
N ASN A 21 15.77 8.15 1.41
CA ASN A 21 15.07 9.39 1.71
C ASN A 21 13.84 9.48 0.81
N LEU A 22 12.69 9.77 1.38
CA LEU A 22 11.41 9.86 0.66
C LEU A 22 10.51 10.87 1.36
N THR A 23 9.88 11.73 0.58
CA THR A 23 8.81 12.62 1.06
C THR A 23 7.54 12.37 0.24
N VAL A 24 6.42 12.23 0.94
CA VAL A 24 5.10 12.05 0.35
C VAL A 24 4.16 13.12 0.90
N GLU A 25 3.61 13.91 0.01
CA GLU A 25 2.66 14.97 0.35
C GLU A 25 1.21 14.45 0.33
N LYS A 26 0.30 15.22 0.93
CA LYS A 26 -1.13 14.88 0.95
C LYS A 26 -1.69 14.84 -0.48
N GLY A 27 -2.41 13.77 -0.81
CA GLY A 27 -2.97 13.54 -2.14
C GLY A 27 -1.96 13.03 -3.17
N GLU A 28 -0.68 12.93 -2.81
CA GLU A 28 0.34 12.37 -3.70
C GLU A 28 0.19 10.84 -3.80
N ARG A 29 0.38 10.32 -5.00
CA ARG A 29 0.33 8.89 -5.31
C ARG A 29 1.70 8.46 -5.80
N VAL A 30 2.48 7.91 -4.86
CA VAL A 30 3.85 7.45 -5.12
C VAL A 30 3.82 5.98 -5.51
N VAL A 31 4.33 5.66 -6.68
CA VAL A 31 4.48 4.26 -7.12
C VAL A 31 5.95 3.86 -7.10
N ILE A 32 6.26 2.74 -6.45
CA ILE A 32 7.62 2.22 -6.31
C ILE A 32 7.76 1.00 -7.22
N ILE A 33 8.66 1.12 -8.20
CA ILE A 33 9.01 0.06 -9.14
C ILE A 33 10.46 -0.39 -8.96
N GLY A 34 10.81 -1.54 -9.50
CA GLY A 34 12.17 -2.07 -9.48
C GLY A 34 12.19 -3.60 -9.44
N PRO A 35 13.36 -4.24 -9.60
CA PRO A 35 13.49 -5.68 -9.63
C PRO A 35 13.07 -6.35 -8.33
N SER A 36 12.74 -7.65 -8.39
CA SER A 36 12.47 -8.44 -7.19
C SER A 36 13.70 -8.45 -6.27
N GLY A 37 13.47 -8.37 -4.96
CA GLY A 37 14.55 -8.31 -3.97
C GLY A 37 15.26 -6.96 -3.85
N SER A 38 14.81 -5.89 -4.55
CA SER A 38 15.45 -4.56 -4.44
C SER A 38 15.15 -3.81 -3.14
N GLY A 39 14.27 -4.33 -2.28
CA GLY A 39 13.95 -3.72 -0.97
C GLY A 39 12.60 -2.99 -0.91
N LYS A 40 11.79 -2.96 -1.98
CA LYS A 40 10.52 -2.21 -2.07
C LYS A 40 9.54 -2.51 -0.93
N SER A 41 9.19 -3.79 -0.73
CA SER A 41 8.29 -4.21 0.35
C SER A 41 8.89 -3.95 1.75
N THR A 42 10.21 -4.07 1.89
CA THR A 42 10.91 -3.72 3.15
C THR A 42 10.80 -2.23 3.43
N LEU A 43 10.99 -1.38 2.41
CA LEU A 43 10.78 0.07 2.55
C LEU A 43 9.35 0.37 2.99
N LEU A 44 8.36 -0.19 2.29
CA LEU A 44 6.95 0.02 2.62
C LEU A 44 6.63 -0.38 4.08
N ARG A 45 7.17 -1.52 4.54
CA ARG A 45 7.01 -1.99 5.93
C ARG A 45 7.75 -1.14 6.94
N CYS A 46 8.85 -0.49 6.55
CA CYS A 46 9.53 0.48 7.41
C CYS A 46 8.69 1.75 7.59
N LEU A 47 7.95 2.19 6.57
CA LEU A 47 7.15 3.43 6.63
C LEU A 47 6.03 3.39 7.68
N ASN A 48 5.50 2.21 8.03
CA ASN A 48 4.52 2.04 9.12
C ASN A 48 5.10 1.30 10.34
N LEU A 49 6.43 1.14 10.40
CA LEU A 49 7.14 0.43 11.47
C LEU A 49 6.68 -1.02 11.69
N LEU A 50 6.14 -1.71 10.68
CA LEU A 50 6.03 -3.17 10.71
C LEU A 50 7.43 -3.81 10.73
N GLU A 51 8.36 -3.20 9.98
CA GLU A 51 9.79 -3.45 10.08
C GLU A 51 10.48 -2.22 10.69
N LYS A 52 11.17 -2.41 11.80
CA LYS A 52 11.95 -1.33 12.43
C LYS A 52 13.22 -1.10 11.62
N PRO A 53 13.48 0.12 11.11
CA PRO A 53 14.76 0.45 10.48
C PRO A 53 15.90 0.33 11.49
N ASN A 54 17.10 0.00 11.01
CA ASN A 54 18.30 -0.02 11.86
C ASN A 54 18.83 1.40 12.10
N LYS A 55 18.66 2.30 11.10
CA LYS A 55 18.98 3.71 11.21
C LYS A 55 17.96 4.54 10.44
N GLY A 56 17.95 5.82 10.72
CA GLY A 56 17.00 6.77 10.16
C GLY A 56 15.69 6.81 10.92
N GLU A 57 14.79 7.62 10.45
CA GLU A 57 13.49 7.86 11.09
C GLU A 57 12.37 8.00 10.07
N VAL A 58 11.17 7.64 10.48
CA VAL A 58 9.93 7.91 9.73
C VAL A 58 9.15 8.97 10.47
N ILE A 59 8.72 9.99 9.74
CA ILE A 59 8.00 11.14 10.29
C ILE A 59 6.63 11.19 9.64
N TYR A 60 5.58 11.30 10.44
CA TYR A 60 4.22 11.48 9.99
C TYR A 60 3.64 12.76 10.59
N ASN A 61 3.19 13.68 9.71
CA ASN A 61 2.68 15.01 10.10
C ASN A 61 3.59 15.73 11.10
N GLY A 62 4.90 15.73 10.83
CA GLY A 62 5.94 16.40 11.65
C GLY A 62 6.31 15.66 12.94
N LYS A 63 5.74 14.47 13.21
CA LYS A 63 6.05 13.66 14.40
C LYS A 63 6.80 12.40 14.01
N VAL A 64 7.94 12.15 14.64
CA VAL A 64 8.68 10.90 14.45
C VAL A 64 7.85 9.73 14.95
N ILE A 65 7.73 8.69 14.12
CA ILE A 65 7.07 7.44 14.52
C ILE A 65 8.05 6.60 15.34
N THR A 66 7.61 6.21 16.54
CA THR A 66 8.39 5.46 17.51
C THR A 66 7.59 4.27 18.02
N ASP A 67 8.22 3.38 18.79
CA ASP A 67 7.52 2.26 19.43
C ASP A 67 6.36 2.73 20.34
N ASN A 68 6.44 3.94 20.90
CA ASN A 68 5.43 4.47 21.82
C ASN A 68 4.19 5.02 21.11
N ASN A 69 4.31 5.52 19.88
CA ASN A 69 3.17 6.14 19.15
C ASN A 69 2.78 5.39 17.88
N LYS A 70 3.49 4.31 17.50
CA LYS A 70 3.24 3.58 16.24
C LYS A 70 1.81 3.03 16.11
N LEU A 71 1.15 2.67 17.21
CA LEU A 71 -0.24 2.17 17.17
C LEU A 71 -1.20 3.27 16.74
N GLU A 72 -1.05 4.48 17.28
CA GLU A 72 -1.85 5.64 16.87
C GLU A 72 -1.57 6.03 15.41
N MET A 73 -0.30 6.02 14.99
CA MET A 73 0.06 6.33 13.61
C MET A 73 -0.49 5.29 12.63
N ARG A 74 -0.49 3.98 12.99
CA ARG A 74 -1.06 2.91 12.16
C ARG A 74 -2.56 3.01 11.95
N LYS A 75 -3.31 3.70 12.82
CA LYS A 75 -4.72 4.02 12.57
C LYS A 75 -4.89 4.95 11.38
N LYS A 76 -3.87 5.77 11.09
CA LYS A 76 -3.84 6.76 10.01
C LYS A 76 -3.06 6.31 8.77
N ILE A 77 -2.22 5.29 8.92
CA ILE A 77 -1.44 4.70 7.83
C ILE A 77 -1.95 3.28 7.60
N GLY A 78 -2.90 3.15 6.68
CA GLY A 78 -3.46 1.86 6.28
C GLY A 78 -2.44 1.04 5.49
N MET A 79 -2.59 -0.30 5.51
CA MET A 79 -1.75 -1.18 4.70
C MET A 79 -2.57 -2.32 4.11
N VAL A 80 -2.38 -2.53 2.81
CA VAL A 80 -2.92 -3.64 2.01
C VAL A 80 -1.75 -4.52 1.61
N PHE A 81 -1.84 -5.80 1.97
CA PHE A 81 -0.77 -6.78 1.77
C PHE A 81 -1.01 -7.63 0.52
N GLN A 82 0.04 -8.20 0.00
CA GLN A 82 0.02 -9.19 -1.07
C GLN A 82 -0.86 -10.40 -0.74
N SER A 83 -0.85 -10.88 0.50
CA SER A 83 -1.55 -12.08 0.96
C SER A 83 -2.88 -11.80 1.66
N PHE A 84 -3.58 -10.73 1.30
CA PHE A 84 -4.92 -10.29 1.78
C PHE A 84 -5.01 -10.10 3.31
N ASN A 85 -4.48 -11.02 4.12
CA ASN A 85 -4.43 -11.00 5.59
C ASN A 85 -5.81 -10.79 6.25
N LEU A 86 -6.87 -11.36 5.67
CA LEU A 86 -8.20 -11.34 6.27
C LEU A 86 -8.26 -12.29 7.48
N PHE A 87 -9.05 -11.92 8.48
CA PHE A 87 -9.35 -12.80 9.61
C PHE A 87 -10.23 -13.95 9.16
N LYS A 88 -9.65 -15.15 9.07
CA LYS A 88 -10.28 -16.35 8.47
C LYS A 88 -11.51 -16.84 9.22
N ASN A 89 -11.60 -16.53 10.52
CA ASN A 89 -12.68 -16.89 11.45
C ASN A 89 -13.76 -15.82 11.57
N LEU A 90 -13.68 -14.75 10.83
CA LEU A 90 -14.65 -13.68 10.76
C LEU A 90 -15.26 -13.61 9.36
N THR A 91 -16.53 -13.23 9.28
CA THR A 91 -17.22 -12.92 8.03
C THR A 91 -16.60 -11.70 7.36
N VAL A 92 -16.99 -11.42 6.12
CA VAL A 92 -16.59 -10.20 5.39
C VAL A 92 -17.00 -8.96 6.16
N LEU A 93 -18.23 -8.88 6.65
CA LEU A 93 -18.76 -7.74 7.41
C LEU A 93 -17.96 -7.54 8.71
N GLU A 94 -17.72 -8.62 9.46
CA GLU A 94 -16.93 -8.57 10.68
C GLU A 94 -15.47 -8.17 10.43
N ASN A 95 -14.85 -8.60 9.33
CA ASN A 95 -13.52 -8.14 8.91
C ASN A 95 -13.46 -6.63 8.72
N LEU A 96 -14.51 -6.02 8.18
CA LEU A 96 -14.57 -4.57 7.98
C LEU A 96 -14.84 -3.82 9.30
N THR A 97 -15.73 -4.34 10.14
CA THR A 97 -16.26 -3.59 11.31
C THR A 97 -15.42 -3.75 12.57
N LEU A 98 -14.67 -4.86 12.73
CA LEU A 98 -13.93 -5.16 13.97
C LEU A 98 -12.98 -4.03 14.39
N ALA A 99 -12.08 -3.62 13.50
CA ALA A 99 -11.03 -2.66 13.86
C ALA A 99 -11.59 -1.27 14.18
N PRO A 100 -12.44 -0.63 13.34
CA PRO A 100 -12.96 0.70 13.65
C PRO A 100 -13.82 0.74 14.92
N ILE A 101 -14.55 -0.32 15.27
CA ILE A 101 -15.31 -0.41 16.52
C ILE A 101 -14.36 -0.58 17.71
N LYS A 102 -13.45 -1.57 17.64
CA LYS A 102 -12.52 -1.87 18.75
C LYS A 102 -11.60 -0.69 19.08
N GLU A 103 -11.12 0.01 18.05
CA GLU A 103 -10.27 1.19 18.20
C GLU A 103 -11.05 2.50 18.42
N LYS A 104 -12.37 2.41 18.57
CA LYS A 104 -13.29 3.55 18.81
C LYS A 104 -13.18 4.66 17.77
N VAL A 105 -12.85 4.30 16.53
CA VAL A 105 -12.84 5.21 15.38
C VAL A 105 -14.25 5.51 14.90
N LEU A 106 -15.13 4.49 14.95
CA LEU A 106 -16.55 4.57 14.62
C LEU A 106 -17.36 3.87 15.71
N THR A 107 -18.59 4.33 15.92
CA THR A 107 -19.59 3.58 16.66
C THR A 107 -19.98 2.31 15.89
N GLU A 108 -20.58 1.33 16.53
CA GLU A 108 -21.03 0.10 15.88
C GLU A 108 -22.01 0.40 14.72
N LYS A 109 -22.97 1.31 14.95
CA LYS A 109 -23.94 1.72 13.93
C LYS A 109 -23.28 2.40 12.73
N GLU A 110 -22.32 3.29 12.95
CA GLU A 110 -21.57 3.96 11.89
C GLU A 110 -20.67 2.98 11.12
N ALA A 111 -20.00 2.07 11.84
CA ALA A 111 -19.15 1.04 11.22
C ALA A 111 -19.96 0.11 10.33
N HIS A 112 -21.13 -0.36 10.77
CA HIS A 112 -22.02 -1.19 9.96
C HIS A 112 -22.52 -0.43 8.72
N LYS A 113 -22.99 0.82 8.90
CA LYS A 113 -23.44 1.64 7.75
C LYS A 113 -22.33 1.81 6.72
N LYS A 114 -21.14 2.25 7.14
CA LYS A 114 -20.00 2.44 6.25
C LYS A 114 -19.56 1.14 5.58
N ALA A 115 -19.53 0.01 6.33
CA ALA A 115 -19.18 -1.29 5.77
C ALA A 115 -20.15 -1.71 4.65
N ILE A 116 -21.46 -1.53 4.85
CA ILE A 116 -22.46 -1.82 3.82
C ILE A 116 -22.28 -0.95 2.58
N GLU A 117 -22.00 0.34 2.75
CA GLU A 117 -21.71 1.26 1.64
C GLU A 117 -20.49 0.78 0.86
N LEU A 118 -19.37 0.52 1.52
CA LEU A 118 -18.15 0.01 0.88
C LEU A 118 -18.37 -1.35 0.19
N LEU A 119 -19.12 -2.27 0.81
CA LEU A 119 -19.42 -3.58 0.21
C LEU A 119 -20.24 -3.46 -1.07
N LYS A 120 -21.18 -2.50 -1.15
CA LYS A 120 -21.90 -2.19 -2.39
C LYS A 120 -20.96 -1.64 -3.46
N GLU A 121 -20.08 -0.73 -3.06
CA GLU A 121 -19.09 -0.10 -3.94
C GLU A 121 -18.13 -1.10 -4.59
N ILE A 122 -17.70 -2.12 -3.83
CA ILE A 122 -16.83 -3.18 -4.34
C ILE A 122 -17.59 -4.39 -4.90
N SER A 123 -18.92 -4.29 -5.07
CA SER A 123 -19.81 -5.34 -5.60
C SER A 123 -19.75 -6.66 -4.81
N LEU A 124 -19.65 -6.57 -3.48
CA LEU A 124 -19.57 -7.72 -2.57
C LEU A 124 -20.62 -7.67 -1.44
N TYR A 125 -21.68 -6.89 -1.59
CA TYR A 125 -22.74 -6.81 -0.57
C TYR A 125 -23.37 -8.17 -0.27
N ASP A 126 -23.61 -8.98 -1.30
CA ASP A 126 -24.20 -10.32 -1.15
C ASP A 126 -23.28 -11.34 -0.46
N LYS A 127 -22.00 -10.99 -0.32
CA LYS A 127 -20.98 -11.79 0.36
C LYS A 127 -20.70 -11.36 1.79
N ARG A 128 -21.44 -10.37 2.34
CA ARG A 128 -21.17 -9.78 3.66
C ARG A 128 -21.11 -10.80 4.81
N ASP A 129 -21.94 -11.86 4.73
CA ASP A 129 -22.00 -12.91 5.74
C ASP A 129 -21.13 -14.14 5.40
N THR A 130 -20.32 -14.03 4.31
CA THR A 130 -19.44 -15.10 3.82
C THR A 130 -18.09 -15.03 4.53
N TYR A 131 -17.48 -16.18 4.79
CA TYR A 131 -16.11 -16.27 5.32
C TYR A 131 -15.07 -16.14 4.20
N PRO A 132 -13.86 -15.59 4.47
CA PRO A 132 -12.81 -15.38 3.46
C PRO A 132 -12.46 -16.63 2.62
N LYS A 133 -12.48 -17.83 3.23
CA LYS A 133 -12.19 -19.10 2.52
C LYS A 133 -13.11 -19.40 1.33
N ASN A 134 -14.29 -18.79 1.30
CA ASN A 134 -15.30 -18.98 0.26
C ASN A 134 -15.31 -17.83 -0.77
N LEU A 135 -14.30 -16.96 -0.74
CA LEU A 135 -14.11 -15.86 -1.69
C LEU A 135 -12.96 -16.17 -2.64
N SER A 136 -13.07 -15.69 -3.90
CA SER A 136 -11.93 -15.68 -4.82
C SER A 136 -10.80 -14.76 -4.33
N GLY A 137 -9.60 -14.90 -4.87
CA GLY A 137 -8.46 -14.04 -4.53
C GLY A 137 -8.75 -12.56 -4.75
N GLY A 138 -9.32 -12.20 -5.90
CA GLY A 138 -9.71 -10.81 -6.19
C GLY A 138 -10.79 -10.27 -5.25
N GLN A 139 -11.77 -11.11 -4.87
CA GLN A 139 -12.76 -10.73 -3.85
C GLN A 139 -12.10 -10.50 -2.48
N GLN A 140 -11.19 -11.38 -2.05
CA GLN A 140 -10.45 -11.21 -0.80
C GLN A 140 -9.63 -9.92 -0.81
N GLN A 141 -8.98 -9.60 -1.93
CA GLN A 141 -8.18 -8.37 -2.04
C GLN A 141 -9.06 -7.12 -2.01
N ARG A 142 -10.21 -7.11 -2.69
CA ARG A 142 -11.16 -5.99 -2.60
C ARG A 142 -11.68 -5.79 -1.16
N VAL A 143 -11.95 -6.87 -0.44
CA VAL A 143 -12.30 -6.80 1.00
C VAL A 143 -11.13 -6.26 1.83
N ALA A 144 -9.88 -6.65 1.55
CA ALA A 144 -8.70 -6.14 2.26
C ALA A 144 -8.50 -4.62 2.04
N ILE A 145 -8.73 -4.13 0.81
CA ILE A 145 -8.72 -2.69 0.51
C ILE A 145 -9.85 -1.98 1.27
N ALA A 146 -11.09 -2.48 1.19
CA ALA A 146 -12.24 -1.92 1.90
C ALA A 146 -12.00 -1.88 3.42
N ARG A 147 -11.42 -2.94 4.01
CA ARG A 147 -11.04 -2.98 5.42
C ARG A 147 -10.05 -1.88 5.79
N SER A 148 -9.09 -1.60 4.93
CA SER A 148 -8.15 -0.50 5.16
C SER A 148 -8.87 0.86 5.16
N LEU A 149 -9.82 1.07 4.25
CA LEU A 149 -10.63 2.30 4.15
C LEU A 149 -11.58 2.51 5.33
N MET A 150 -11.98 1.45 6.04
CA MET A 150 -12.85 1.55 7.22
C MET A 150 -12.25 2.39 8.35
N MET A 151 -10.92 2.43 8.47
CA MET A 151 -10.21 3.18 9.52
C MET A 151 -10.10 4.69 9.23
N ASN A 152 -10.64 5.21 8.11
CA ASN A 152 -10.42 6.59 7.64
C ASN A 152 -8.93 6.96 7.64
N PRO A 153 -8.11 6.21 6.91
CA PRO A 153 -6.68 6.48 6.88
C PRO A 153 -6.37 7.75 6.10
N ASP A 154 -5.28 8.43 6.46
CA ASP A 154 -4.78 9.58 5.71
C ASP A 154 -3.90 9.14 4.53
N ILE A 155 -3.33 7.92 4.61
CA ILE A 155 -2.48 7.31 3.59
C ILE A 155 -2.68 5.79 3.56
N ILE A 156 -2.65 5.19 2.39
CA ILE A 156 -2.69 3.73 2.21
C ILE A 156 -1.41 3.26 1.52
N LEU A 157 -0.78 2.26 2.12
CA LEU A 157 0.38 1.54 1.60
C LEU A 157 -0.09 0.24 0.94
N PHE A 158 0.25 0.02 -0.32
CA PHE A 158 -0.08 -1.20 -1.07
C PHE A 158 1.20 -1.99 -1.35
N ASP A 159 1.32 -3.19 -0.78
CA ASP A 159 2.45 -4.10 -0.98
C ASP A 159 2.07 -5.18 -2.00
N GLU A 160 2.36 -4.95 -3.28
CA GLU A 160 2.09 -5.85 -4.41
C GLU A 160 0.65 -6.40 -4.42
N PRO A 161 -0.39 -5.54 -4.48
CA PRO A 161 -1.78 -5.92 -4.23
C PRO A 161 -2.37 -6.91 -5.26
N THR A 162 -1.70 -7.13 -6.38
CA THR A 162 -2.17 -7.98 -7.49
C THR A 162 -1.36 -9.26 -7.67
N SER A 163 -0.18 -9.37 -7.06
CA SER A 163 0.80 -10.43 -7.34
C SER A 163 0.36 -11.85 -6.91
N ALA A 164 -0.64 -11.96 -6.04
CA ALA A 164 -1.23 -13.23 -5.60
C ALA A 164 -2.56 -13.56 -6.32
N LEU A 165 -2.87 -12.85 -7.42
CA LEU A 165 -4.12 -12.97 -8.15
C LEU A 165 -3.93 -13.59 -9.52
N ASP A 166 -4.94 -14.34 -9.97
CA ASP A 166 -5.04 -14.75 -11.37
C ASP A 166 -5.29 -13.52 -12.27
N PRO A 167 -4.81 -13.52 -13.53
CA PRO A 167 -4.92 -12.37 -14.44
C PRO A 167 -6.35 -11.82 -14.59
N GLU A 168 -7.35 -12.69 -14.62
CA GLU A 168 -8.77 -12.32 -14.74
C GLU A 168 -9.30 -11.51 -13.53
N MET A 169 -8.62 -11.61 -12.37
CA MET A 169 -9.02 -10.94 -11.13
C MET A 169 -8.28 -9.63 -10.87
N ILE A 170 -7.23 -9.35 -11.63
CA ILE A 170 -6.38 -8.17 -11.46
C ILE A 170 -7.16 -6.89 -11.79
N GLU A 171 -7.92 -6.90 -12.87
CA GLU A 171 -8.63 -5.72 -13.38
C GLU A 171 -9.56 -5.09 -12.35
N ASP A 172 -10.38 -5.89 -11.67
CA ASP A 172 -11.30 -5.42 -10.63
C ASP A 172 -10.57 -4.70 -9.47
N VAL A 173 -9.38 -5.21 -9.09
CA VAL A 173 -8.56 -4.60 -8.03
C VAL A 173 -7.95 -3.29 -8.50
N LEU A 174 -7.47 -3.24 -9.76
CA LEU A 174 -6.91 -2.02 -10.35
C LEU A 174 -7.98 -0.94 -10.51
N ILE A 175 -9.20 -1.29 -10.91
CA ILE A 175 -10.34 -0.36 -10.98
C ILE A 175 -10.62 0.26 -9.61
N LEU A 176 -10.67 -0.58 -8.56
CA LEU A 176 -10.86 -0.08 -7.19
C LEU A 176 -9.73 0.85 -6.75
N MET A 177 -8.47 0.50 -7.04
CA MET A 177 -7.32 1.36 -6.71
C MET A 177 -7.36 2.69 -7.46
N LYS A 178 -7.72 2.69 -8.75
CA LYS A 178 -7.91 3.91 -9.55
C LYS A 178 -9.00 4.80 -8.96
N ARG A 179 -10.11 4.22 -8.53
CA ARG A 179 -11.19 4.96 -7.86
C ARG A 179 -10.69 5.62 -6.57
N VAL A 180 -10.05 4.87 -5.69
CA VAL A 180 -9.49 5.40 -4.43
C VAL A 180 -8.48 6.52 -4.70
N ALA A 181 -7.69 6.40 -5.79
CA ALA A 181 -6.76 7.44 -6.24
C ALA A 181 -7.48 8.71 -6.71
N THR A 182 -8.59 8.58 -7.47
CA THR A 182 -9.37 9.73 -7.96
C THR A 182 -10.14 10.45 -6.86
N GLU A 183 -10.48 9.76 -5.77
CA GLU A 183 -11.06 10.36 -4.56
C GLU A 183 -10.03 11.16 -3.72
N GLY A 184 -8.78 11.27 -4.19
CA GLY A 184 -7.73 12.09 -3.58
C GLY A 184 -6.97 11.40 -2.44
N MET A 185 -7.09 10.07 -2.30
CA MET A 185 -6.34 9.31 -1.29
C MET A 185 -4.84 9.42 -1.53
N THR A 186 -4.08 9.69 -0.47
CA THR A 186 -2.62 9.59 -0.50
C THR A 186 -2.23 8.11 -0.53
N MET A 187 -1.39 7.71 -1.47
CA MET A 187 -1.04 6.30 -1.67
C MET A 187 0.46 6.11 -1.88
N ILE A 188 0.99 5.01 -1.35
CA ILE A 188 2.28 4.48 -1.76
C ILE A 188 2.04 3.04 -2.24
N VAL A 189 2.37 2.76 -3.49
CA VAL A 189 2.08 1.49 -4.13
C VAL A 189 3.37 0.83 -4.59
N VAL A 190 3.68 -0.34 -4.07
CA VAL A 190 4.69 -1.25 -4.64
C VAL A 190 3.96 -2.17 -5.61
N THR A 191 4.35 -2.18 -6.87
CA THR A 191 3.70 -3.01 -7.90
C THR A 191 4.66 -3.38 -9.02
N HIS A 192 4.34 -4.47 -9.70
CA HIS A 192 4.92 -4.87 -10.99
C HIS A 192 4.03 -4.47 -12.18
N GLU A 193 2.81 -3.99 -11.91
CA GLU A 193 1.86 -3.53 -12.92
C GLU A 193 2.22 -2.10 -13.34
N LEU A 194 2.98 -1.96 -14.43
CA LEU A 194 3.43 -0.65 -14.90
C LEU A 194 2.29 0.24 -15.40
N ASP A 195 1.20 -0.35 -15.87
CA ASP A 195 0.06 0.41 -16.36
C ASP A 195 -0.64 1.16 -15.22
N ILE A 196 -0.77 0.55 -14.03
CA ILE A 196 -1.29 1.27 -12.87
C ILE A 196 -0.36 2.43 -12.49
N ALA A 197 0.97 2.23 -12.60
CA ALA A 197 1.92 3.29 -12.31
C ALA A 197 1.77 4.47 -13.28
N LYS A 198 1.51 4.22 -14.57
CA LYS A 198 1.25 5.26 -15.56
C LYS A 198 -0.06 5.99 -15.31
N ASP A 199 -1.10 5.25 -14.89
CA ASP A 199 -2.47 5.77 -14.78
C ASP A 199 -2.71 6.59 -13.52
N ILE A 200 -2.18 6.16 -12.38
CA ILE A 200 -2.51 6.81 -11.10
C ILE A 200 -1.37 7.58 -10.46
N ALA A 201 -0.10 7.29 -10.79
CA ALA A 201 1.02 7.90 -10.09
C ALA A 201 1.12 9.41 -10.36
N THR A 202 1.42 10.17 -9.30
CA THR A 202 1.92 11.55 -9.41
C THR A 202 3.45 11.56 -9.39
N LYS A 203 4.05 10.55 -8.75
CA LYS A 203 5.49 10.33 -8.63
C LYS A 203 5.81 8.85 -8.75
N VAL A 204 6.87 8.50 -9.43
CA VAL A 204 7.40 7.13 -9.53
C VAL A 204 8.82 7.12 -8.99
N LEU A 205 9.11 6.10 -8.17
CA LEU A 205 10.44 5.82 -7.64
C LEU A 205 10.96 4.51 -8.23
N PHE A 206 12.13 4.55 -8.81
CA PHE A 206 12.85 3.35 -9.22
C PHE A 206 13.84 2.93 -8.13
N VAL A 207 13.58 1.78 -7.51
CA VAL A 207 14.40 1.23 -6.41
C VAL A 207 15.18 0.02 -6.90
N ASP A 208 16.50 0.05 -6.77
CA ASP A 208 17.38 -1.10 -7.01
C ASP A 208 18.46 -1.18 -5.94
N LYS A 209 18.80 -2.41 -5.52
CA LYS A 209 19.83 -2.71 -4.49
C LYS A 209 19.70 -1.88 -3.21
N GLY A 210 18.46 -1.60 -2.80
CA GLY A 210 18.16 -0.87 -1.57
C GLY A 210 18.32 0.64 -1.64
N GLU A 211 18.46 1.22 -2.83
CA GLU A 211 18.58 2.66 -3.07
C GLU A 211 17.52 3.15 -4.04
N ILE A 212 17.08 4.41 -3.90
CA ILE A 212 16.29 5.10 -4.91
C ILE A 212 17.27 5.61 -5.96
N LEU A 213 17.30 4.98 -7.13
CA LEU A 213 18.22 5.37 -8.22
C LEU A 213 17.67 6.49 -9.08
N GLU A 214 16.34 6.57 -9.20
CA GLU A 214 15.69 7.62 -10.00
C GLU A 214 14.30 7.88 -9.44
N GLU A 215 13.88 9.14 -9.46
CA GLU A 215 12.53 9.58 -9.12
C GLU A 215 12.06 10.64 -10.11
N GLY A 216 10.77 10.67 -10.38
CA GLY A 216 10.17 11.63 -11.30
C GLY A 216 8.69 11.38 -11.54
N THR A 217 8.11 12.15 -12.45
CA THR A 217 6.76 11.92 -12.95
C THR A 217 6.72 10.61 -13.77
N PRO A 218 5.52 10.00 -13.97
CA PRO A 218 5.40 8.85 -14.86
C PRO A 218 6.02 9.08 -16.24
N ASN A 219 5.83 10.26 -16.82
CA ASN A 219 6.39 10.60 -18.13
C ASN A 219 7.93 10.59 -18.13
N GLU A 220 8.56 11.15 -17.10
CA GLU A 220 10.02 11.15 -16.97
C GLU A 220 10.57 9.74 -16.83
N ILE A 221 9.97 8.93 -15.94
CA ILE A 221 10.46 7.57 -15.62
C ILE A 221 10.25 6.60 -16.80
N PHE A 222 9.08 6.62 -17.44
CA PHE A 222 8.74 5.63 -18.47
C PHE A 222 9.18 6.03 -19.89
N ASN A 223 9.18 7.32 -20.20
CA ASN A 223 9.48 7.80 -21.56
C ASN A 223 10.86 8.46 -21.66
N HIS A 224 11.41 8.98 -20.57
CA HIS A 224 12.68 9.70 -20.54
C HIS A 224 13.60 9.21 -19.40
N PRO A 225 13.82 7.86 -19.25
CA PRO A 225 14.68 7.33 -18.20
C PRO A 225 16.11 7.85 -18.33
N LYS A 226 16.69 8.32 -17.24
CA LYS A 226 18.04 8.93 -17.20
C LYS A 226 19.13 7.88 -16.99
N THR A 227 18.90 6.96 -16.02
CA THR A 227 19.89 5.95 -15.66
C THR A 227 19.86 4.75 -16.60
N GLU A 228 21.02 4.23 -16.98
CA GLU A 228 21.11 3.01 -17.78
C GLU A 228 20.40 1.82 -17.10
N ARG A 229 20.48 1.78 -15.77
CA ARG A 229 19.84 0.72 -15.00
C ARG A 229 18.31 0.72 -15.11
N LEU A 230 17.68 1.90 -15.12
CA LEU A 230 16.24 2.02 -15.36
C LEU A 230 15.87 1.63 -16.80
N LYS A 231 16.67 2.05 -17.81
CA LYS A 231 16.47 1.65 -19.21
C LYS A 231 16.52 0.13 -19.38
N GLU A 232 17.50 -0.54 -18.78
CA GLU A 232 17.59 -2.00 -18.78
C GLU A 232 16.39 -2.65 -18.10
N PHE A 233 15.92 -2.10 -16.98
CA PHE A 233 14.76 -2.62 -16.27
C PHE A 233 13.51 -2.52 -17.12
N LEU A 234 13.22 -1.36 -17.68
CA LEU A 234 12.04 -1.13 -18.52
C LEU A 234 12.06 -1.97 -19.81
N SER A 235 13.22 -2.23 -20.41
CA SER A 235 13.33 -3.06 -21.61
C SER A 235 12.97 -4.53 -21.40
N LYS A 236 13.04 -5.04 -20.14
CA LYS A 236 12.75 -6.44 -19.79
C LYS A 236 11.28 -6.69 -19.44
N ILE A 237 10.49 -5.63 -19.28
CA ILE A 237 9.09 -5.72 -18.83
C ILE A 237 8.11 -5.49 -20.01
N LYS A 238 8.65 -5.34 -21.21
CA LYS A 238 7.85 -5.19 -22.45
C LYS A 238 7.28 -6.52 -22.92
#